data_1a6b6eb55aa4bf98f78b4ff8c679dd25
#
_entry.id   1a6b6eb55aa4bf98f78b4ff8c679dd25
#
_cell.length_a   1.000
_cell.length_b   1.000
_cell.length_c   1.000
_cell.angle_alpha   90.00
_cell.angle_beta   90.00
_cell.angle_gamma   90.00
#
_symmetry.space_group_name_H-M   'P 1'
#
loop_
_entity.id
_entity.type
_entity.pdbx_description
1 polymer ?
#
loop_
_entity_poly.entity_id
_entity_poly.type
_entity_poly.pdbx_seq_one_letter_code
_entity_poly.pdbx_strand_id
1 'polypeptide(L)'
;MDGIKNKRITFAAVLAVLLVFMFSCTVTVPPETGGVTQTEKLHDTDASPEKKPPLSSDEQISPPRENDAAQPELGFFESVIPVSADLPYTETDLRSPYTGLPSSVEALTKRPCAIMINNERKCLPQTGISKASILFECNIEGGVNRMIGIFEDYEDIAATGPVRSCRPYFLDVAQMHDAIYIHAGGSQQAYVSIKERGINNIDAVNDYMMEYLNVFWRDPVKYKQKGYEHSLFITGPGIVKALNYKKYRTLHQGAYESPYHFNPERRELPSSLSPKECTSVVIPHSAYIVSSFDYNAADGKYYKSIKYPIIDNVLMKHIDEATGEQLSFENLLIVFTDRKTVDDYGRLDVKITGTGMGYYAAGGKYVPIKWQRDTIDSVMNYYDQNGSPLFLNPGKTFISIASTGIMKNVSIG
;
A
#
# COMPACT_ATOMS: atom_id res chain seq x y z
N MET A 1 -4.98 -41.34 47.55
CA MET A 1 -6.13 -41.93 46.86
C MET A 1 -7.09 -40.80 46.62
N ASP A 2 -7.58 -40.71 45.41
CA ASP A 2 -8.57 -39.73 44.92
C ASP A 2 -8.04 -38.37 44.46
N GLY A 3 -8.13 -38.18 43.11
CA GLY A 3 -8.06 -36.87 42.53
C GLY A 3 -7.51 -36.75 41.10
N ILE A 4 -7.76 -37.71 40.21
CA ILE A 4 -7.52 -37.51 38.78
C ILE A 4 -8.83 -37.84 38.01
N LYS A 5 -9.65 -36.84 37.78
CA LYS A 5 -10.70 -36.83 36.73
C LYS A 5 -11.18 -35.39 36.57
N ASN A 6 -10.74 -34.73 35.50
CA ASN A 6 -11.51 -33.71 34.74
C ASN A 6 -10.57 -32.80 33.91
N LYS A 7 -10.08 -33.31 32.80
CA LYS A 7 -9.51 -32.52 31.70
C LYS A 7 -9.65 -33.25 30.35
N ARG A 8 -10.86 -33.60 29.97
CA ARG A 8 -11.12 -34.14 28.62
C ARG A 8 -12.51 -33.78 28.06
N ILE A 9 -12.90 -32.49 28.12
CA ILE A 9 -14.16 -32.04 27.49
C ILE A 9 -13.97 -30.62 26.86
N THR A 10 -12.88 -30.32 26.24
CA THR A 10 -12.76 -29.00 25.54
C THR A 10 -12.20 -29.09 24.12
N PHE A 11 -11.91 -30.30 23.63
CA PHE A 11 -11.36 -30.49 22.27
C PHE A 11 -12.38 -30.88 21.20
N ALA A 12 -13.62 -31.27 21.58
CA ALA A 12 -14.64 -31.71 20.64
C ALA A 12 -15.54 -30.57 20.11
N ALA A 13 -15.57 -29.41 20.78
CA ALA A 13 -16.46 -28.31 20.40
C ALA A 13 -15.85 -27.35 19.30
N VAL A 14 -14.54 -27.37 19.10
CA VAL A 14 -13.88 -26.50 18.10
C VAL A 14 -13.83 -27.16 16.73
N LEU A 15 -13.93 -28.49 16.65
CA LEU A 15 -13.93 -29.24 15.38
C LEU A 15 -15.28 -29.22 14.66
N ALA A 16 -16.38 -28.99 15.38
CA ALA A 16 -17.72 -29.00 14.81
C ALA A 16 -18.10 -27.72 14.05
N VAL A 17 -17.43 -26.59 14.29
CA VAL A 17 -17.71 -25.32 13.60
C VAL A 17 -17.00 -25.20 12.24
N LEU A 18 -15.94 -25.96 12.02
CA LEU A 18 -15.18 -25.93 10.75
C LEU A 18 -15.74 -26.91 9.67
N LEU A 19 -16.68 -27.77 10.01
CA LEU A 19 -17.29 -28.76 9.08
C LEU A 19 -18.62 -28.29 8.48
N VAL A 20 -19.21 -27.19 8.92
CA VAL A 20 -20.52 -26.71 8.43
C VAL A 20 -20.39 -25.82 7.15
N PHE A 21 -19.18 -25.40 6.74
CA PHE A 21 -19.02 -24.57 5.55
C PHE A 21 -18.60 -25.29 4.26
N MET A 22 -18.60 -26.62 4.22
CA MET A 22 -18.16 -27.36 3.02
C MET A 22 -19.25 -28.24 2.37
N PHE A 23 -20.49 -28.22 2.83
CA PHE A 23 -21.57 -28.98 2.18
C PHE A 23 -22.88 -28.20 2.19
N SER A 24 -23.13 -27.45 1.14
CA SER A 24 -24.49 -27.16 0.67
C SER A 24 -24.47 -26.60 -0.74
N CYS A 25 -24.45 -27.49 -1.70
CA CYS A 25 -25.00 -27.32 -3.04
C CYS A 25 -25.35 -28.72 -3.58
N THR A 26 -26.42 -29.30 -3.06
CA THR A 26 -27.16 -30.34 -3.76
C THR A 26 -28.60 -29.90 -3.84
N VAL A 27 -29.00 -29.53 -5.06
CA VAL A 27 -30.37 -29.28 -5.46
C VAL A 27 -31.10 -30.64 -5.47
N THR A 28 -32.05 -30.85 -4.58
CA THR A 28 -33.01 -31.94 -4.66
C THR A 28 -34.24 -31.46 -5.39
N VAL A 29 -34.53 -32.10 -6.51
CA VAL A 29 -35.77 -31.98 -7.30
C VAL A 29 -36.85 -32.83 -6.67
N PRO A 30 -38.08 -32.34 -6.39
CA PRO A 30 -39.22 -33.20 -6.02
C PRO A 30 -39.89 -33.80 -7.26
N PRO A 31 -40.61 -34.96 -7.16
CA PRO A 31 -41.15 -35.68 -8.31
C PRO A 31 -42.41 -35.06 -8.89
N GLU A 32 -42.54 -35.20 -10.20
CA GLU A 32 -43.65 -34.75 -11.05
C GLU A 32 -44.96 -35.48 -10.73
N THR A 33 -46.06 -34.75 -10.72
CA THR A 33 -47.39 -35.28 -11.06
C THR A 33 -47.96 -34.49 -12.22
N GLY A 34 -48.41 -35.25 -13.20
CA GLY A 34 -48.69 -34.79 -14.56
C GLY A 34 -49.92 -33.92 -14.79
N GLY A 35 -49.97 -33.36 -16.00
CA GLY A 35 -51.18 -32.70 -16.59
C GLY A 35 -50.84 -31.80 -17.74
N VAL A 36 -50.75 -32.36 -18.92
CA VAL A 36 -51.22 -31.99 -20.29
C VAL A 36 -51.28 -30.52 -20.72
N THR A 37 -50.55 -30.26 -21.84
CA THR A 37 -50.75 -29.37 -23.01
C THR A 37 -50.75 -27.85 -22.85
N GLN A 38 -49.73 -27.19 -23.42
CA GLN A 38 -49.77 -26.47 -24.70
C GLN A 38 -48.38 -25.87 -25.07
N THR A 39 -48.09 -26.01 -26.33
CA THR A 39 -46.89 -25.57 -27.03
C THR A 39 -46.79 -24.05 -27.12
N GLU A 40 -45.71 -23.46 -26.61
CA GLU A 40 -45.13 -22.22 -27.11
C GLU A 40 -43.62 -22.32 -27.14
N LYS A 41 -43.09 -22.12 -28.36
CA LYS A 41 -41.67 -22.08 -28.67
C LYS A 41 -41.07 -20.83 -28.06
N LEU A 42 -40.19 -20.98 -27.11
CA LEU A 42 -39.22 -19.93 -26.71
C LEU A 42 -37.85 -20.30 -27.28
N HIS A 43 -37.34 -19.41 -28.10
CA HIS A 43 -36.03 -19.44 -28.71
C HIS A 43 -34.95 -19.47 -27.63
N ASP A 44 -34.14 -20.53 -27.63
CA ASP A 44 -32.80 -20.52 -27.05
C ASP A 44 -31.93 -19.56 -27.88
N THR A 45 -31.46 -18.48 -27.27
CA THR A 45 -30.36 -17.68 -27.78
C THR A 45 -29.11 -17.99 -26.97
N ASP A 46 -28.41 -18.99 -27.46
CA ASP A 46 -27.02 -19.28 -27.12
C ASP A 46 -26.15 -18.14 -27.72
N ALA A 47 -25.69 -17.22 -26.89
CA ALA A 47 -24.81 -16.13 -27.29
C ALA A 47 -23.36 -16.59 -27.24
N SER A 48 -22.90 -17.27 -28.26
CA SER A 48 -21.49 -17.40 -28.61
C SER A 48 -20.91 -16.03 -28.99
N PRO A 49 -19.67 -15.68 -28.63
CA PRO A 49 -19.11 -14.38 -28.97
C PRO A 49 -18.90 -14.24 -30.46
N GLU A 50 -19.58 -13.28 -31.08
CA GLU A 50 -19.41 -12.91 -32.49
C GLU A 50 -17.95 -12.51 -32.77
N LYS A 51 -17.36 -13.23 -33.72
CA LYS A 51 -16.15 -12.82 -34.44
C LYS A 51 -16.47 -11.57 -35.28
N LYS A 52 -15.81 -10.44 -34.99
CA LYS A 52 -15.78 -9.27 -35.84
C LYS A 52 -15.24 -9.64 -37.23
N PRO A 53 -15.84 -9.14 -38.31
CA PRO A 53 -15.32 -9.34 -39.64
C PRO A 53 -13.98 -8.62 -39.86
N PRO A 54 -13.13 -9.07 -40.79
CA PRO A 54 -11.87 -8.43 -41.11
C PRO A 54 -12.10 -7.07 -41.76
N LEU A 55 -11.37 -6.04 -41.28
CA LEU A 55 -11.32 -4.72 -41.91
C LEU A 55 -10.75 -4.84 -43.31
N SER A 56 -11.50 -4.31 -44.29
CA SER A 56 -11.03 -4.14 -45.65
C SER A 56 -9.86 -3.16 -45.70
N SER A 57 -8.79 -3.60 -46.36
CA SER A 57 -7.68 -2.76 -46.79
C SER A 57 -8.24 -1.74 -47.79
N ASP A 58 -8.05 -0.44 -47.51
CA ASP A 58 -7.92 0.71 -48.40
C ASP A 58 -8.58 1.94 -47.82
N GLU A 59 -7.94 2.52 -46.81
CA GLU A 59 -7.99 3.97 -46.56
C GLU A 59 -6.57 4.46 -46.31
N GLN A 60 -6.00 5.10 -47.33
CA GLN A 60 -4.76 5.85 -47.25
C GLN A 60 -5.00 7.06 -46.35
N ILE A 61 -4.50 6.96 -45.11
CA ILE A 61 -4.41 8.14 -44.24
C ILE A 61 -3.14 8.90 -44.62
N SER A 62 -3.36 10.03 -45.28
CA SER A 62 -2.31 11.05 -45.51
C SER A 62 -1.73 11.52 -44.18
N PRO A 63 -0.41 11.75 -44.07
CA PRO A 63 0.17 12.28 -42.85
C PRO A 63 -0.37 13.72 -42.59
N PRO A 64 -0.62 14.10 -41.32
CA PRO A 64 -1.00 15.46 -40.99
C PRO A 64 0.16 16.41 -41.33
N ARG A 65 -0.21 17.52 -41.97
CA ARG A 65 0.72 18.63 -42.30
C ARG A 65 1.37 19.13 -41.00
N GLU A 66 2.70 19.27 -41.02
CA GLU A 66 3.43 20.07 -40.08
C GLU A 66 2.83 21.47 -40.01
N ASN A 67 2.13 21.76 -38.93
CA ASN A 67 1.88 23.14 -38.52
C ASN A 67 2.93 23.46 -37.45
N ASP A 68 3.74 24.46 -37.74
CA ASP A 68 4.60 25.17 -36.83
C ASP A 68 3.81 25.61 -35.58
N ALA A 69 3.74 24.73 -34.59
CA ALA A 69 3.46 25.11 -33.21
C ALA A 69 4.85 25.27 -32.55
N ALA A 70 5.25 26.52 -32.34
CA ALA A 70 6.42 26.84 -31.55
C ALA A 70 6.47 25.97 -30.31
N GLN A 71 7.56 25.21 -30.17
CA GLN A 71 7.88 24.53 -28.92
C GLN A 71 7.88 25.62 -27.83
N PRO A 72 7.17 25.42 -26.71
CA PRO A 72 7.35 26.31 -25.58
C PRO A 72 8.82 26.18 -25.18
N GLU A 73 9.55 27.28 -25.23
CA GLU A 73 10.87 27.38 -24.64
C GLU A 73 10.76 26.80 -23.23
N LEU A 74 11.60 25.82 -22.93
CA LEU A 74 11.85 25.34 -21.58
C LEU A 74 12.40 26.52 -20.78
N GLY A 75 11.49 27.35 -20.28
CA GLY A 75 11.84 28.30 -19.24
C GLY A 75 12.44 27.51 -18.11
N PHE A 76 13.68 27.83 -17.77
CA PHE A 76 14.28 27.38 -16.52
C PHE A 76 13.29 27.75 -15.42
N PHE A 77 12.57 26.77 -14.91
CA PHE A 77 11.81 26.90 -13.68
C PHE A 77 12.88 27.08 -12.59
N GLU A 78 13.12 28.31 -12.17
CA GLU A 78 13.64 28.51 -10.83
C GLU A 78 12.68 27.74 -9.90
N SER A 79 13.19 26.68 -9.30
CA SER A 79 12.47 25.88 -8.34
C SER A 79 12.30 26.74 -7.08
N VAL A 80 11.22 27.50 -7.03
CA VAL A 80 10.77 28.09 -5.78
C VAL A 80 10.13 26.94 -5.00
N ILE A 81 10.97 26.16 -4.32
CA ILE A 81 10.52 25.43 -3.14
C ILE A 81 10.23 26.57 -2.16
N PRO A 82 9.00 26.70 -1.64
CA PRO A 82 8.76 27.65 -0.58
C PRO A 82 9.57 27.17 0.64
N VAL A 83 10.78 27.72 0.78
CA VAL A 83 11.59 27.52 1.96
C VAL A 83 10.86 28.32 3.03
N SER A 84 10.11 27.64 3.89
CA SER A 84 9.65 28.25 5.12
C SER A 84 10.90 28.73 5.86
N ALA A 85 10.91 29.96 6.34
CA ALA A 85 12.05 30.60 6.99
C ALA A 85 12.61 29.86 8.21
N ASP A 86 11.97 28.75 8.60
CA ASP A 86 12.26 27.94 9.78
C ASP A 86 12.88 26.57 9.47
N LEU A 87 13.22 26.28 8.19
CA LEU A 87 13.88 25.03 7.85
C LEU A 87 15.38 25.06 8.24
N PRO A 88 15.88 24.02 8.88
CA PRO A 88 17.25 24.00 9.43
C PRO A 88 18.35 23.76 8.39
N TYR A 89 18.09 23.89 7.10
CA TYR A 89 19.06 23.69 6.00
C TYR A 89 19.01 24.83 4.98
N THR A 90 20.09 24.99 4.23
CA THR A 90 20.25 26.04 3.20
C THR A 90 19.70 25.61 1.85
N GLU A 91 19.38 26.55 0.96
CA GLU A 91 18.87 26.30 -0.41
C GLU A 91 19.80 25.43 -1.28
N THR A 92 21.06 25.26 -0.89
CA THR A 92 22.03 24.43 -1.60
C THR A 92 22.02 22.97 -1.10
N ASP A 93 21.30 22.66 -0.04
CA ASP A 93 21.25 21.33 0.56
C ASP A 93 20.01 20.57 0.06
N LEU A 94 20.08 20.05 -1.16
CA LEU A 94 18.99 19.30 -1.78
C LEU A 94 18.76 17.96 -1.07
N ARG A 95 17.53 17.72 -0.63
CA ARG A 95 17.15 16.51 0.11
C ARG A 95 15.89 15.88 -0.46
N SER A 96 15.87 14.54 -0.46
CA SER A 96 14.68 13.78 -0.83
C SER A 96 13.47 14.21 0.03
N PRO A 97 12.33 14.51 -0.59
CA PRO A 97 11.09 14.84 0.13
C PRO A 97 10.48 13.65 0.89
N TYR A 98 11.02 12.44 0.71
CA TYR A 98 10.51 11.21 1.31
C TYR A 98 11.46 10.61 2.34
N THR A 99 12.74 10.94 2.29
CA THR A 99 13.75 10.40 3.22
C THR A 99 14.58 11.46 3.93
N GLY A 100 14.57 12.73 3.45
CA GLY A 100 15.45 13.76 3.98
C GLY A 100 16.94 13.51 3.74
N LEU A 101 17.30 12.47 2.98
CA LEU A 101 18.70 12.19 2.60
C LEU A 101 19.13 13.11 1.46
N PRO A 102 20.45 13.38 1.32
CA PRO A 102 20.96 14.16 0.18
C PRO A 102 20.44 13.60 -1.16
N SER A 103 20.05 14.49 -2.05
CA SER A 103 19.39 14.13 -3.30
C SER A 103 19.78 15.07 -4.44
N SER A 104 19.21 14.89 -5.63
CA SER A 104 19.41 15.74 -6.81
C SER A 104 18.14 16.52 -7.15
N VAL A 105 18.27 17.60 -7.93
CA VAL A 105 17.13 18.36 -8.46
C VAL A 105 16.16 17.46 -9.22
N GLU A 106 16.70 16.53 -10.02
CA GLU A 106 15.89 15.58 -10.78
C GLU A 106 15.02 14.71 -9.85
N ALA A 107 15.60 14.15 -8.79
CA ALA A 107 14.88 13.34 -7.82
C ALA A 107 13.79 14.14 -7.07
N LEU A 108 14.03 15.43 -6.79
CA LEU A 108 13.04 16.30 -6.13
C LEU A 108 11.82 16.59 -6.99
N THR A 109 11.98 16.62 -8.29
CA THR A 109 10.89 16.94 -9.23
C THR A 109 10.15 15.70 -9.73
N LYS A 110 10.74 14.52 -9.57
CA LYS A 110 10.19 13.25 -10.06
C LYS A 110 9.06 12.73 -9.17
N ARG A 111 7.97 12.34 -9.80
CA ARG A 111 6.86 11.65 -9.12
C ARG A 111 7.31 10.24 -8.71
N PRO A 112 7.04 9.82 -7.49
CA PRO A 112 7.31 8.45 -7.07
C PRO A 112 6.28 7.48 -7.63
N CYS A 113 6.56 6.17 -7.53
CA CYS A 113 5.57 5.13 -7.68
C CYS A 113 5.07 4.65 -6.32
N ALA A 114 3.76 4.46 -6.21
CA ALA A 114 3.10 3.87 -5.03
C ALA A 114 2.63 2.47 -5.38
N ILE A 115 3.32 1.44 -4.87
CA ILE A 115 3.10 0.04 -5.25
C ILE A 115 2.37 -0.70 -4.13
N MET A 116 1.20 -1.30 -4.47
CA MET A 116 0.44 -2.15 -3.57
C MET A 116 1.13 -3.50 -3.36
N ILE A 117 1.38 -3.86 -2.10
CA ILE A 117 2.16 -5.04 -1.72
C ILE A 117 1.33 -5.94 -0.81
N ASN A 118 1.32 -7.23 -1.14
CA ASN A 118 0.70 -8.26 -0.31
C ASN A 118 1.42 -8.41 1.03
N ASN A 119 0.66 -8.60 2.11
CA ASN A 119 1.22 -8.82 3.44
C ASN A 119 0.54 -10.00 4.16
N GLU A 120 0.09 -10.99 3.41
CA GLU A 120 -0.42 -12.24 3.94
C GLU A 120 0.72 -13.22 4.26
N ARG A 121 0.47 -14.14 5.22
CA ARG A 121 1.46 -15.14 5.66
C ARG A 121 2.09 -15.93 4.51
N LYS A 122 1.28 -16.30 3.51
CA LYS A 122 1.72 -17.10 2.36
C LYS A 122 2.66 -16.37 1.42
N CYS A 123 2.60 -15.03 1.36
CA CYS A 123 3.43 -14.28 0.43
C CYS A 123 4.87 -14.04 0.94
N LEU A 124 5.10 -14.26 2.24
CA LEU A 124 6.41 -14.01 2.84
C LEU A 124 7.49 -15.02 2.37
N PRO A 125 8.76 -14.57 2.21
CA PRO A 125 9.16 -13.18 2.16
C PRO A 125 8.68 -12.47 0.89
N GLN A 126 8.40 -11.15 0.98
CA GLN A 126 8.19 -10.31 -0.21
C GLN A 126 9.54 -9.94 -0.83
N THR A 127 9.49 -9.49 -2.09
CA THR A 127 10.68 -9.13 -2.86
C THR A 127 10.71 -7.62 -3.11
N GLY A 128 11.85 -6.97 -2.92
CA GLY A 128 12.12 -5.59 -3.32
C GLY A 128 11.42 -4.51 -2.49
N ILE A 129 10.78 -4.87 -1.38
CA ILE A 129 10.05 -3.92 -0.54
C ILE A 129 10.97 -3.02 0.29
N SER A 130 12.21 -3.44 0.53
CA SER A 130 13.22 -2.63 1.21
C SER A 130 13.70 -1.43 0.38
N LYS A 131 13.37 -1.37 -0.91
CA LYS A 131 13.65 -0.22 -1.78
C LYS A 131 12.69 0.96 -1.57
N ALA A 132 11.55 0.73 -0.92
CA ALA A 132 10.62 1.81 -0.60
C ALA A 132 11.26 2.81 0.36
N SER A 133 11.12 4.10 0.06
CA SER A 133 11.50 5.22 0.94
C SER A 133 10.56 5.28 2.15
N ILE A 134 9.26 5.05 1.90
CA ILE A 134 8.22 5.00 2.91
C ILE A 134 7.39 3.74 2.69
N LEU A 135 7.12 3.02 3.76
CA LEU A 135 6.25 1.85 3.73
C LEU A 135 5.07 2.05 4.67
N PHE A 136 3.86 2.10 4.09
CA PHE A 136 2.62 2.14 4.85
C PHE A 136 2.07 0.73 5.04
N GLU A 137 1.43 0.52 6.18
CA GLU A 137 0.69 -0.70 6.49
C GLU A 137 -0.69 -0.35 7.04
N CYS A 138 -1.73 -0.98 6.51
CA CYS A 138 -3.10 -0.79 6.94
C CYS A 138 -3.91 -2.09 6.85
N ASN A 139 -4.88 -2.26 7.74
CA ASN A 139 -5.83 -3.36 7.63
C ASN A 139 -6.69 -3.24 6.37
N ILE A 140 -7.05 -4.40 5.87
CA ILE A 140 -8.10 -4.60 4.88
C ILE A 140 -9.19 -5.52 5.45
N GLU A 141 -10.15 -5.91 4.63
CA GLU A 141 -11.16 -6.91 4.99
C GLU A 141 -10.53 -8.22 5.48
N GLY A 142 -11.28 -8.97 6.29
CA GLY A 142 -10.81 -10.24 6.86
C GLY A 142 -9.75 -10.09 7.96
N GLY A 143 -9.46 -8.87 8.40
CA GLY A 143 -8.50 -8.60 9.48
C GLY A 143 -7.02 -8.75 9.09
N VAL A 144 -6.71 -9.00 7.81
CA VAL A 144 -5.34 -9.02 7.30
C VAL A 144 -4.85 -7.61 6.99
N ASN A 145 -3.54 -7.43 6.82
CA ASN A 145 -2.96 -6.16 6.41
C ASN A 145 -2.52 -6.21 4.95
N ARG A 146 -2.46 -5.04 4.36
CA ARG A 146 -1.80 -4.79 3.09
C ARG A 146 -0.82 -3.65 3.26
N MET A 147 0.23 -3.64 2.44
CA MET A 147 1.19 -2.54 2.43
C MET A 147 1.10 -1.77 1.13
N ILE A 148 1.54 -0.51 1.17
CA ILE A 148 1.84 0.31 0.00
C ILE A 148 3.20 0.96 0.23
N GLY A 149 4.11 0.78 -0.72
CA GLY A 149 5.44 1.39 -0.70
C GLY A 149 5.51 2.59 -1.62
N ILE A 150 6.18 3.66 -1.18
CA ILE A 150 6.54 4.83 -1.99
C ILE A 150 7.98 4.65 -2.46
N PHE A 151 8.17 4.57 -3.78
CA PHE A 151 9.45 4.31 -4.42
C PHE A 151 9.86 5.51 -5.27
N GLU A 152 10.94 6.17 -4.89
CA GLU A 152 11.54 7.30 -5.62
C GLU A 152 12.30 6.81 -6.86
N ASP A 153 13.19 5.84 -6.65
CA ASP A 153 14.07 5.27 -7.68
C ASP A 153 13.46 4.00 -8.28
N TYR A 154 12.24 4.12 -8.81
CA TYR A 154 11.48 2.98 -9.31
C TYR A 154 12.08 2.37 -10.57
N GLU A 155 12.89 3.09 -11.35
CA GLU A 155 13.56 2.60 -12.55
C GLU A 155 14.55 1.45 -12.25
N ASP A 156 15.19 1.52 -11.07
CA ASP A 156 16.22 0.58 -10.63
C ASP A 156 15.66 -0.65 -9.88
N ILE A 157 14.33 -0.78 -9.86
CA ILE A 157 13.69 -1.93 -9.21
C ILE A 157 13.90 -3.18 -10.06
N ALA A 158 14.69 -4.14 -9.56
CA ALA A 158 14.88 -5.44 -10.20
C ALA A 158 13.57 -6.26 -10.19
N ALA A 159 12.89 -6.30 -9.04
CA ALA A 159 11.56 -6.87 -8.88
C ALA A 159 10.92 -6.37 -7.59
N THR A 160 9.61 -6.07 -7.60
CA THR A 160 8.85 -5.75 -6.39
C THR A 160 7.51 -6.48 -6.39
N GLY A 161 7.15 -7.05 -5.23
CA GLY A 161 5.88 -7.71 -5.03
C GLY A 161 5.88 -8.76 -3.91
N PRO A 162 4.81 -9.58 -3.86
CA PRO A 162 3.67 -9.68 -4.79
C PRO A 162 2.78 -8.44 -4.79
N VAL A 163 2.45 -7.96 -6.00
CA VAL A 163 1.55 -6.81 -6.18
C VAL A 163 0.11 -7.22 -5.90
N ARG A 164 -0.67 -6.36 -5.25
CA ARG A 164 -2.02 -6.68 -4.79
C ARG A 164 -3.06 -5.60 -5.11
N SER A 165 -4.30 -5.94 -4.77
CA SER A 165 -5.48 -5.16 -5.14
C SER A 165 -5.58 -3.84 -4.37
N CYS A 166 -6.10 -2.84 -5.06
CA CYS A 166 -6.42 -1.51 -4.59
C CYS A 166 -7.58 -1.51 -3.58
N ARG A 167 -7.53 -0.55 -2.63
CA ARG A 167 -8.65 -0.12 -1.80
C ARG A 167 -8.66 1.42 -1.74
N PRO A 168 -9.82 2.08 -1.52
CA PRO A 168 -9.93 3.54 -1.62
C PRO A 168 -8.91 4.31 -0.76
N TYR A 169 -8.70 3.90 0.47
CA TYR A 169 -7.78 4.58 1.40
C TYR A 169 -6.29 4.45 1.03
N PHE A 170 -5.90 3.47 0.20
CA PHE A 170 -4.55 3.42 -0.37
C PHE A 170 -4.39 4.38 -1.55
N LEU A 171 -5.49 4.73 -2.24
CA LEU A 171 -5.46 5.81 -3.23
C LEU A 171 -5.18 7.17 -2.58
N ASP A 172 -5.68 7.36 -1.37
CA ASP A 172 -5.40 8.56 -0.59
C ASP A 172 -3.90 8.68 -0.26
N VAL A 173 -3.26 7.54 0.08
CA VAL A 173 -1.81 7.49 0.27
C VAL A 173 -1.08 7.84 -1.03
N ALA A 174 -1.47 7.28 -2.17
CA ALA A 174 -0.84 7.60 -3.44
C ALA A 174 -1.03 9.08 -3.83
N GLN A 175 -2.24 9.63 -3.62
CA GLN A 175 -2.60 10.99 -4.00
C GLN A 175 -1.84 12.05 -3.19
N MET A 176 -1.68 11.87 -1.87
CA MET A 176 -0.93 12.83 -1.05
C MET A 176 0.57 12.86 -1.37
N HIS A 177 1.08 11.87 -2.12
CA HIS A 177 2.46 11.83 -2.63
C HIS A 177 2.54 12.19 -4.11
N ASP A 178 1.43 12.58 -4.74
CA ASP A 178 1.31 12.74 -6.20
C ASP A 178 1.91 11.53 -6.96
N ALA A 179 1.81 10.33 -6.37
CA ALA A 179 2.45 9.13 -6.87
C ALA A 179 1.68 8.50 -8.04
N ILE A 180 2.38 7.76 -8.89
CA ILE A 180 1.79 6.89 -9.89
C ILE A 180 1.43 5.58 -9.19
N TYR A 181 0.15 5.22 -9.19
CA TYR A 181 -0.37 4.11 -8.41
C TYR A 181 -0.27 2.77 -9.16
N ILE A 182 0.33 1.75 -8.55
CA ILE A 182 0.56 0.43 -9.16
C ILE A 182 -0.14 -0.64 -8.32
N HIS A 183 -1.03 -1.41 -8.97
CA HIS A 183 -1.86 -2.40 -8.29
C HIS A 183 -2.27 -3.57 -9.19
N ALA A 184 -2.85 -4.60 -8.61
CA ALA A 184 -3.38 -5.77 -9.30
C ALA A 184 -4.85 -5.97 -8.92
N GLY A 185 -5.76 -5.42 -9.73
CA GLY A 185 -7.18 -5.43 -9.43
C GLY A 185 -7.56 -4.49 -8.27
N GLY A 186 -8.83 -4.52 -7.87
CA GLY A 186 -9.31 -3.64 -6.80
C GLY A 186 -10.75 -3.91 -6.41
N SER A 187 -11.23 -3.25 -5.35
CA SER A 187 -12.65 -3.19 -5.05
C SER A 187 -13.36 -2.27 -6.03
N GLN A 188 -14.68 -2.47 -6.24
CA GLN A 188 -15.46 -1.60 -7.10
C GLN A 188 -15.36 -0.13 -6.66
N GLN A 189 -15.42 0.12 -5.35
CA GLN A 189 -15.29 1.47 -4.79
C GLN A 189 -13.92 2.10 -5.12
N ALA A 190 -12.85 1.30 -5.14
CA ALA A 190 -11.54 1.79 -5.53
C ALA A 190 -11.49 2.19 -7.01
N TYR A 191 -12.11 1.44 -7.91
CA TYR A 191 -12.19 1.80 -9.33
C TYR A 191 -13.02 3.07 -9.57
N VAL A 192 -14.13 3.22 -8.86
CA VAL A 192 -14.91 4.47 -8.88
C VAL A 192 -14.02 5.65 -8.46
N SER A 193 -13.31 5.51 -7.35
CA SER A 193 -12.41 6.56 -6.84
C SER A 193 -11.25 6.87 -7.79
N ILE A 194 -10.63 5.87 -8.43
CA ILE A 194 -9.59 6.08 -9.45
C ILE A 194 -10.12 6.95 -10.59
N LYS A 195 -11.31 6.63 -11.09
CA LYS A 195 -11.93 7.34 -12.21
C LYS A 195 -12.32 8.77 -11.81
N GLU A 196 -13.02 8.94 -10.69
CA GLU A 196 -13.53 10.24 -10.24
C GLU A 196 -12.40 11.22 -9.88
N ARG A 197 -11.29 10.71 -9.32
CA ARG A 197 -10.14 11.53 -8.92
C ARG A 197 -9.08 11.66 -10.01
N GLY A 198 -9.23 11.00 -11.16
CA GLY A 198 -8.24 11.04 -12.23
C GLY A 198 -6.87 10.49 -11.86
N ILE A 199 -6.80 9.49 -10.97
CA ILE A 199 -5.54 8.95 -10.46
C ILE A 199 -4.81 8.19 -11.56
N ASN A 200 -3.58 8.58 -11.85
CA ASN A 200 -2.70 7.84 -12.75
C ASN A 200 -2.39 6.47 -12.14
N ASN A 201 -2.81 5.39 -12.81
CA ASN A 201 -2.62 4.05 -12.29
C ASN A 201 -2.19 3.04 -13.34
N ILE A 202 -1.48 2.00 -12.90
CA ILE A 202 -1.04 0.85 -13.67
C ILE A 202 -1.68 -0.38 -13.03
N ASP A 203 -2.69 -0.96 -13.69
CA ASP A 203 -3.45 -2.10 -13.18
C ASP A 203 -3.10 -3.39 -13.94
N ALA A 204 -2.61 -4.37 -13.22
CA ALA A 204 -2.22 -5.67 -13.77
C ALA A 204 -3.40 -6.57 -14.18
N VAL A 205 -4.63 -6.21 -13.82
CA VAL A 205 -5.81 -7.09 -14.00
C VAL A 205 -6.78 -6.54 -15.05
N ASN A 206 -7.11 -5.26 -14.97
CA ASN A 206 -8.14 -4.68 -15.84
C ASN A 206 -7.57 -3.84 -16.99
N ASP A 207 -6.26 -3.81 -17.14
CA ASP A 207 -5.59 -3.19 -18.28
C ASP A 207 -4.81 -4.24 -19.07
N TYR A 208 -5.46 -4.83 -20.08
CA TYR A 208 -4.89 -5.87 -20.92
C TYR A 208 -3.56 -5.46 -21.59
N MET A 209 -3.34 -4.16 -21.80
CA MET A 209 -2.09 -3.67 -22.37
C MET A 209 -0.90 -3.89 -21.41
N MET A 210 -1.13 -3.95 -20.12
CA MET A 210 -0.07 -4.23 -19.15
C MET A 210 0.45 -5.67 -19.28
N GLU A 211 -0.42 -6.61 -19.61
CA GLU A 211 -0.04 -7.99 -19.95
C GLU A 211 0.67 -8.04 -21.31
N TYR A 212 0.07 -7.46 -22.36
CA TYR A 212 0.65 -7.42 -23.71
C TYR A 212 2.06 -6.82 -23.73
N LEU A 213 2.29 -5.76 -22.96
CA LEU A 213 3.58 -5.10 -22.84
C LEU A 213 4.55 -5.82 -21.88
N ASN A 214 4.14 -6.90 -21.23
CA ASN A 214 4.91 -7.58 -20.19
C ASN A 214 5.39 -6.61 -19.10
N VAL A 215 4.48 -5.76 -18.59
CA VAL A 215 4.75 -4.83 -17.50
C VAL A 215 4.89 -5.59 -16.18
N PHE A 216 4.02 -6.56 -15.99
CA PHE A 216 4.02 -7.47 -14.85
C PHE A 216 4.40 -8.88 -15.30
N TRP A 217 4.88 -9.66 -14.38
CA TRP A 217 5.15 -11.08 -14.59
C TRP A 217 4.78 -11.90 -13.36
N ARG A 218 4.46 -13.18 -13.59
CA ARG A 218 4.22 -14.12 -12.50
C ARG A 218 5.39 -15.04 -12.35
N ASP A 219 5.96 -15.07 -11.14
CA ASP A 219 7.01 -16.01 -10.80
C ASP A 219 6.43 -17.44 -10.80
N PRO A 220 6.89 -18.32 -11.69
CA PRO A 220 6.32 -19.66 -11.83
C PRO A 220 6.58 -20.54 -10.60
N VAL A 221 7.67 -20.32 -9.87
CA VAL A 221 8.00 -21.05 -8.65
C VAL A 221 7.06 -20.62 -7.54
N LYS A 222 6.90 -19.32 -7.33
CA LYS A 222 5.97 -18.77 -6.32
C LYS A 222 4.51 -19.09 -6.68
N TYR A 223 4.15 -19.08 -7.97
CA TYR A 223 2.83 -19.51 -8.41
C TYR A 223 2.53 -20.95 -7.97
N LYS A 224 3.47 -21.87 -8.22
CA LYS A 224 3.32 -23.28 -7.85
C LYS A 224 3.30 -23.49 -6.33
N GLN A 225 4.14 -22.77 -5.59
CA GLN A 225 4.32 -22.97 -4.16
C GLN A 225 3.31 -22.19 -3.30
N LYS A 226 2.97 -20.97 -3.71
CA LYS A 226 2.20 -20.00 -2.90
C LYS A 226 0.84 -19.68 -3.50
N GLY A 227 0.63 -19.96 -4.78
CA GLY A 227 -0.61 -19.73 -5.52
C GLY A 227 -0.61 -18.45 -6.35
N TYR A 228 -1.66 -18.33 -7.19
CA TYR A 228 -1.82 -17.27 -8.17
C TYR A 228 -1.69 -15.86 -7.56
N GLU A 229 -2.35 -15.62 -6.44
CA GLU A 229 -2.43 -14.31 -5.81
C GLU A 229 -1.13 -13.84 -5.14
N HIS A 230 -0.14 -14.72 -5.00
CA HIS A 230 1.12 -14.47 -4.30
C HIS A 230 2.34 -14.50 -5.22
N SER A 231 2.12 -14.41 -6.55
CA SER A 231 3.17 -14.62 -7.56
C SER A 231 3.36 -13.49 -8.57
N LEU A 232 2.61 -12.39 -8.45
CA LEU A 232 2.66 -11.28 -9.40
C LEU A 232 3.68 -10.22 -8.98
N PHE A 233 4.59 -9.88 -9.88
CA PHE A 233 5.68 -8.92 -9.65
C PHE A 233 5.75 -7.87 -10.74
N ILE A 234 6.37 -6.72 -10.43
CA ILE A 234 6.70 -5.66 -11.37
C ILE A 234 8.18 -5.31 -11.27
N THR A 235 8.75 -4.84 -12.36
CA THR A 235 10.15 -4.37 -12.45
C THR A 235 10.22 -2.90 -12.82
N GLY A 236 11.34 -2.23 -12.57
CA GLY A 236 11.57 -0.85 -13.01
C GLY A 236 11.39 -0.67 -14.52
N PRO A 237 12.03 -1.48 -15.38
CA PRO A 237 11.79 -1.45 -16.82
C PRO A 237 10.31 -1.66 -17.20
N GLY A 238 9.57 -2.49 -16.46
CA GLY A 238 8.12 -2.67 -16.64
C GLY A 238 7.35 -1.39 -16.31
N ILE A 239 7.70 -0.73 -15.21
CA ILE A 239 7.10 0.56 -14.82
C ILE A 239 7.34 1.60 -15.92
N VAL A 240 8.60 1.80 -16.34
CA VAL A 240 8.95 2.78 -17.39
C VAL A 240 8.19 2.51 -18.69
N LYS A 241 8.08 1.23 -19.09
CA LYS A 241 7.29 0.84 -20.26
C LYS A 241 5.81 1.22 -20.15
N ALA A 242 5.21 1.00 -18.99
CA ALA A 242 3.82 1.37 -18.73
C ALA A 242 3.63 2.89 -18.73
N LEU A 243 4.53 3.65 -18.13
CA LEU A 243 4.50 5.12 -18.11
C LEU A 243 4.54 5.71 -19.51
N ASN A 244 5.46 5.21 -20.34
CA ASN A 244 5.60 5.63 -21.74
C ASN A 244 4.35 5.32 -22.57
N TYR A 245 3.79 4.12 -22.39
CA TYR A 245 2.54 3.73 -23.07
C TYR A 245 1.35 4.59 -22.66
N LYS A 246 1.18 4.80 -21.33
CA LYS A 246 0.07 5.58 -20.76
C LYS A 246 0.26 7.09 -20.97
N LYS A 247 1.45 7.53 -21.36
CA LYS A 247 1.84 8.95 -21.45
C LYS A 247 1.56 9.70 -20.15
N TYR A 248 1.81 9.05 -19.03
CA TYR A 248 1.68 9.68 -17.72
C TYR A 248 2.86 10.65 -17.49
N ARG A 249 2.55 11.80 -16.90
CA ARG A 249 3.58 12.70 -16.43
C ARG A 249 4.45 12.00 -15.37
N THR A 250 5.73 12.20 -15.46
CA THR A 250 6.74 11.65 -14.54
C THR A 250 7.25 12.68 -13.55
N LEU A 251 6.91 13.96 -13.77
CA LEU A 251 7.29 15.08 -12.90
C LEU A 251 6.08 15.59 -12.13
N HIS A 252 6.32 16.12 -10.94
CA HIS A 252 5.32 16.85 -10.18
C HIS A 252 4.80 18.05 -10.96
N GLN A 253 3.54 18.44 -10.75
CA GLN A 253 2.98 19.69 -11.29
C GLN A 253 3.01 20.77 -10.23
N GLY A 254 3.64 21.90 -10.55
CA GLY A 254 3.81 23.00 -9.60
C GLY A 254 4.76 22.64 -8.45
N ALA A 255 4.70 23.40 -7.38
CA ALA A 255 5.43 23.09 -6.17
C ALA A 255 4.77 21.89 -5.47
N TYR A 256 5.47 20.76 -5.41
CA TYR A 256 5.05 19.61 -4.60
C TYR A 256 5.42 19.88 -3.15
N GLU A 257 4.43 19.87 -2.28
CA GLU A 257 4.64 19.94 -0.84
C GLU A 257 4.70 18.55 -0.26
N SER A 258 5.87 18.18 0.29
CA SER A 258 6.01 16.92 1.00
C SER A 258 5.23 16.98 2.32
N PRO A 259 4.52 15.90 2.70
CA PRO A 259 3.92 15.79 4.03
C PRO A 259 4.95 15.67 5.16
N TYR A 260 6.23 15.61 4.84
CA TYR A 260 7.31 15.33 5.79
C TYR A 260 8.30 16.49 5.86
N HIS A 261 8.66 16.86 7.08
CA HIS A 261 9.79 17.72 7.38
C HIS A 261 10.90 16.85 7.96
N PHE A 262 12.14 17.09 7.54
CA PHE A 262 13.28 16.30 8.01
C PHE A 262 14.31 17.18 8.73
N ASN A 263 14.93 16.63 9.77
CA ASN A 263 16.14 17.19 10.34
C ASN A 263 17.27 17.08 9.30
N PRO A 264 18.25 18.02 9.28
CA PRO A 264 19.39 17.95 8.35
C PRO A 264 20.29 16.73 8.63
N GLU A 265 20.30 16.25 9.86
CA GLU A 265 21.02 15.06 10.35
C GLU A 265 20.19 14.33 11.40
N ARG A 266 20.57 13.10 11.75
CA ARG A 266 19.91 12.38 12.85
C ARG A 266 20.08 13.13 14.16
N ARG A 267 18.98 13.30 14.87
CA ARG A 267 18.92 13.97 16.17
C ARG A 267 18.08 13.15 17.13
N GLU A 268 18.39 13.31 18.40
CA GLU A 268 17.49 12.86 19.47
C GLU A 268 16.20 13.70 19.45
N LEU A 269 15.12 13.10 19.90
CA LEU A 269 13.88 13.84 20.10
C LEU A 269 14.08 14.94 21.14
N PRO A 270 13.58 16.18 20.91
CA PRO A 270 13.78 17.31 21.82
C PRO A 270 13.27 16.98 23.23
N SER A 271 14.08 17.31 24.24
CA SER A 271 13.71 17.10 25.65
C SER A 271 12.43 17.86 26.05
N SER A 272 12.14 18.99 25.37
CA SER A 272 10.91 19.76 25.55
C SER A 272 9.63 18.98 25.24
N LEU A 273 9.73 17.92 24.44
CA LEU A 273 8.62 17.00 24.14
C LEU A 273 8.48 15.86 25.16
N SER A 274 9.34 15.80 26.19
CA SER A 274 9.35 14.76 27.22
C SER A 274 9.34 13.34 26.62
N PRO A 275 10.30 13.02 25.72
CA PRO A 275 10.31 11.72 25.04
C PRO A 275 10.50 10.58 26.04
N LYS A 276 9.85 9.46 25.77
CA LYS A 276 9.97 8.23 26.55
C LYS A 276 10.80 7.21 25.80
N GLU A 277 11.39 6.27 26.52
CA GLU A 277 12.14 5.16 25.93
C GLU A 277 11.25 4.33 25.01
N CYS A 278 11.83 3.88 23.89
CA CYS A 278 11.17 3.08 22.86
C CYS A 278 12.15 2.06 22.28
N THR A 279 12.43 1.02 23.03
CA THR A 279 13.27 -0.09 22.58
C THR A 279 12.50 -1.11 21.76
N SER A 280 11.17 -1.14 21.89
CA SER A 280 10.29 -1.99 21.12
C SER A 280 8.92 -1.34 20.86
N VAL A 281 8.29 -1.72 19.76
CA VAL A 281 6.92 -1.35 19.42
C VAL A 281 6.16 -2.59 18.96
N VAL A 282 4.96 -2.81 19.52
CA VAL A 282 4.07 -3.92 19.11
C VAL A 282 2.71 -3.36 18.75
N ILE A 283 2.27 -3.60 17.51
CA ILE A 283 1.01 -3.12 16.96
C ILE A 283 0.13 -4.32 16.60
N PRO A 284 -0.84 -4.70 17.46
CA PRO A 284 -1.78 -5.79 17.19
C PRO A 284 -2.92 -5.29 16.30
N HIS A 285 -2.69 -5.23 14.99
CA HIS A 285 -3.68 -4.71 14.03
C HIS A 285 -5.01 -5.45 14.07
N SER A 286 -4.95 -6.77 14.32
CA SER A 286 -6.10 -7.66 14.46
C SER A 286 -5.68 -8.97 15.13
N ALA A 287 -6.63 -9.89 15.32
CA ALA A 287 -6.33 -11.27 15.73
C ALA A 287 -5.45 -12.03 14.72
N TYR A 288 -5.42 -11.59 13.45
CA TYR A 288 -4.68 -12.27 12.37
C TYR A 288 -3.24 -11.79 12.23
N ILE A 289 -2.94 -10.53 12.58
CA ILE A 289 -1.63 -9.94 12.25
C ILE A 289 -1.18 -8.94 13.32
N VAL A 290 0.07 -9.10 13.73
CA VAL A 290 0.78 -8.21 14.66
C VAL A 290 2.09 -7.80 13.99
N SER A 291 2.34 -6.49 13.91
CA SER A 291 3.64 -5.92 13.52
C SER A 291 4.43 -5.56 14.76
N SER A 292 5.70 -5.93 14.79
CA SER A 292 6.63 -5.61 15.89
C SER A 292 7.90 -4.98 15.35
N PHE A 293 8.49 -4.12 16.15
CA PHE A 293 9.75 -3.44 15.85
C PHE A 293 10.66 -3.45 17.07
N ASP A 294 11.90 -3.80 16.86
CA ASP A 294 12.94 -3.78 17.88
C ASP A 294 14.01 -2.75 17.49
N TYR A 295 14.33 -1.84 18.40
CA TYR A 295 15.34 -0.81 18.18
C TYR A 295 16.74 -1.38 18.34
N ASN A 296 17.62 -1.07 17.40
CA ASN A 296 19.04 -1.37 17.47
C ASN A 296 19.84 -0.08 17.65
N ALA A 297 20.39 0.12 18.81
CA ALA A 297 21.17 1.32 19.15
C ALA A 297 22.49 1.44 18.35
N ALA A 298 23.01 0.35 17.79
CA ALA A 298 24.27 0.36 17.05
C ALA A 298 24.15 1.09 15.70
N ASP A 299 22.98 1.05 15.06
CA ASP A 299 22.73 1.71 13.79
C ASP A 299 21.54 2.71 13.82
N GLY A 300 20.86 2.78 14.96
CA GLY A 300 19.77 3.73 15.21
C GLY A 300 18.49 3.41 14.46
N LYS A 301 18.21 2.12 14.17
CA LYS A 301 17.06 1.68 13.38
C LYS A 301 16.14 0.76 14.16
N TYR A 302 14.87 0.74 13.73
CA TYR A 302 13.86 -0.21 14.17
C TYR A 302 13.74 -1.35 13.16
N TYR A 303 13.92 -2.58 13.62
CA TYR A 303 13.86 -3.80 12.80
C TYR A 303 12.49 -4.45 12.89
N LYS A 304 11.82 -4.57 11.73
CA LYS A 304 10.45 -5.08 11.65
C LYS A 304 10.41 -6.59 11.77
N SER A 305 9.54 -7.08 12.65
CA SER A 305 9.09 -8.45 12.73
C SER A 305 7.58 -8.52 12.54
N ILE A 306 7.06 -9.69 12.20
CA ILE A 306 5.64 -9.91 11.94
C ILE A 306 5.19 -11.24 12.55
N LYS A 307 3.94 -11.28 13.02
CA LYS A 307 3.34 -12.47 13.62
C LYS A 307 1.90 -12.64 13.12
N TYR A 308 1.50 -13.88 12.89
CA TYR A 308 0.15 -14.26 12.49
C TYR A 308 -0.47 -15.17 13.57
N PRO A 309 -1.09 -14.59 14.63
CA PRO A 309 -1.46 -15.32 15.85
C PRO A 309 -2.37 -16.53 15.62
N ILE A 310 -3.32 -16.44 14.70
CA ILE A 310 -4.27 -17.52 14.43
C ILE A 310 -3.81 -18.53 13.36
N ILE A 311 -2.65 -18.27 12.70
CA ILE A 311 -2.11 -19.18 11.67
C ILE A 311 -1.07 -20.10 12.30
N ASP A 312 0.06 -19.54 12.75
CA ASP A 312 1.16 -20.28 13.33
C ASP A 312 1.67 -19.68 14.64
N ASN A 313 1.24 -18.46 14.97
CA ASN A 313 1.59 -17.70 16.18
C ASN A 313 3.12 -17.51 16.37
N VAL A 314 3.90 -17.60 15.29
CA VAL A 314 5.35 -17.44 15.32
C VAL A 314 5.72 -16.00 15.01
N LEU A 315 6.56 -15.38 15.84
CA LEU A 315 7.19 -14.09 15.53
C LEU A 315 8.35 -14.33 14.56
N MET A 316 8.29 -13.68 13.41
CA MET A 316 9.28 -13.84 12.34
C MET A 316 9.89 -12.50 11.98
N LYS A 317 11.18 -12.49 11.68
CA LYS A 317 11.80 -11.35 11.00
C LYS A 317 11.11 -11.09 9.67
N HIS A 318 10.76 -9.85 9.42
CA HIS A 318 10.17 -9.45 8.14
C HIS A 318 11.29 -9.19 7.13
N ILE A 319 11.61 -10.20 6.33
CA ILE A 319 12.76 -10.22 5.41
C ILE A 319 12.31 -9.74 4.03
N ASP A 320 13.15 -8.92 3.36
CA ASP A 320 13.09 -8.70 1.93
C ASP A 320 13.88 -9.81 1.23
N GLU A 321 13.21 -10.59 0.38
CA GLU A 321 13.85 -11.70 -0.33
C GLU A 321 14.97 -11.25 -1.28
N ALA A 322 14.85 -10.04 -1.86
CA ALA A 322 15.84 -9.53 -2.82
C ALA A 322 17.20 -9.27 -2.16
N THR A 323 17.22 -8.89 -0.90
CA THR A 323 18.45 -8.57 -0.15
C THR A 323 18.80 -9.63 0.89
N GLY A 324 17.84 -10.43 1.33
CA GLY A 324 17.98 -11.33 2.48
C GLY A 324 18.00 -10.60 3.83
N GLU A 325 17.82 -9.28 3.85
CA GLU A 325 17.89 -8.45 5.05
C GLU A 325 16.53 -8.25 5.68
N GLN A 326 16.51 -8.04 6.99
CA GLN A 326 15.32 -7.66 7.73
C GLN A 326 14.99 -6.20 7.45
N LEU A 327 13.71 -5.89 7.20
CA LEU A 327 13.23 -4.52 7.03
C LEU A 327 13.58 -3.68 8.25
N SER A 328 14.15 -2.50 8.00
CA SER A 328 14.54 -1.57 9.04
C SER A 328 14.24 -0.13 8.66
N PHE A 329 13.95 0.70 9.66
CA PHE A 329 13.48 2.06 9.50
C PHE A 329 14.09 2.97 10.56
N GLU A 330 14.45 4.18 10.16
CA GLU A 330 14.89 5.24 11.07
C GLU A 330 13.73 5.85 11.84
N ASN A 331 12.53 5.86 11.21
CA ASN A 331 11.33 6.50 11.73
C ASN A 331 10.15 5.53 11.76
N LEU A 332 9.41 5.52 12.86
CA LEU A 332 8.13 4.85 12.97
C LEU A 332 7.05 5.89 13.27
N LEU A 333 6.03 5.96 12.43
CA LEU A 333 4.80 6.70 12.66
C LEU A 333 3.65 5.72 12.86
N ILE A 334 2.91 5.84 13.95
CA ILE A 334 1.68 5.11 14.21
C ILE A 334 0.56 6.13 14.24
N VAL A 335 -0.27 6.15 13.22
CA VAL A 335 -1.41 7.07 13.12
C VAL A 335 -2.71 6.31 13.38
N PHE A 336 -3.51 6.80 14.33
CA PHE A 336 -4.77 6.19 14.68
C PHE A 336 -5.89 6.85 13.92
N THR A 337 -6.69 6.03 13.24
CA THR A 337 -7.81 6.47 12.39
C THR A 337 -9.05 5.67 12.71
N ASP A 338 -10.22 6.28 12.50
CA ASP A 338 -11.48 5.57 12.57
C ASP A 338 -11.67 4.71 11.32
N ARG A 339 -12.26 3.55 11.52
CA ARG A 339 -12.63 2.65 10.43
C ARG A 339 -13.98 2.01 10.70
N LYS A 340 -14.70 1.72 9.63
CA LYS A 340 -15.97 0.97 9.67
C LYS A 340 -16.04 -0.05 8.55
N THR A 341 -16.76 -1.13 8.78
CA THR A 341 -17.14 -2.06 7.71
C THR A 341 -18.28 -1.45 6.91
N VAL A 342 -18.19 -1.50 5.58
CA VAL A 342 -19.13 -0.83 4.67
C VAL A 342 -20.03 -1.78 3.89
N ASP A 343 -19.73 -3.07 3.90
CA ASP A 343 -20.55 -4.08 3.21
C ASP A 343 -20.42 -5.48 3.84
N ASP A 344 -21.27 -6.41 3.38
CA ASP A 344 -21.30 -7.79 3.86
C ASP A 344 -20.05 -8.60 3.52
N TYR A 345 -19.25 -8.13 2.56
CA TYR A 345 -17.94 -8.70 2.25
C TYR A 345 -16.89 -8.34 3.32
N GLY A 346 -17.20 -7.38 4.18
CA GLY A 346 -16.32 -6.92 5.25
C GLY A 346 -15.33 -5.84 4.81
N ARG A 347 -15.54 -5.19 3.64
CA ARG A 347 -14.66 -4.10 3.19
C ARG A 347 -14.70 -2.94 4.16
N LEU A 348 -13.54 -2.30 4.29
CA LEU A 348 -13.35 -1.21 5.24
C LEU A 348 -13.40 0.15 4.52
N ASP A 349 -14.02 1.10 5.18
CA ASP A 349 -13.79 2.53 5.01
C ASP A 349 -12.86 2.98 6.13
N VAL A 350 -11.67 3.46 5.78
CA VAL A 350 -10.65 3.96 6.71
C VAL A 350 -10.54 5.46 6.53
N LYS A 351 -10.87 6.20 7.58
CA LYS A 351 -10.96 7.65 7.52
C LYS A 351 -9.58 8.28 7.72
N ILE A 352 -8.88 8.60 6.64
CA ILE A 352 -7.58 9.28 6.68
C ILE A 352 -7.66 10.77 6.27
N THR A 353 -8.83 11.38 6.45
CA THR A 353 -9.07 12.83 6.41
C THR A 353 -9.59 13.30 7.76
N GLY A 354 -9.36 14.56 8.11
CA GLY A 354 -9.65 15.14 9.42
C GLY A 354 -8.41 15.20 10.31
N THR A 355 -8.58 14.93 11.57
CA THR A 355 -7.50 14.97 12.57
C THR A 355 -7.48 13.72 13.42
N GLY A 356 -6.32 13.37 13.96
CA GLY A 356 -6.21 12.27 14.90
C GLY A 356 -4.89 12.30 15.68
N MET A 357 -4.76 11.31 16.55
CA MET A 357 -3.58 11.12 17.40
C MET A 357 -2.68 10.04 16.80
N GLY A 358 -1.43 10.05 17.24
CA GLY A 358 -0.45 9.05 16.85
C GLY A 358 0.75 9.02 17.79
N TYR A 359 1.73 8.22 17.41
CA TYR A 359 3.05 8.19 18.03
C TYR A 359 4.11 8.30 16.95
N TYR A 360 5.17 9.01 17.28
CA TYR A 360 6.41 9.04 16.50
C TYR A 360 7.53 8.45 17.31
N ALA A 361 8.23 7.47 16.77
CA ALA A 361 9.41 6.86 17.38
C ALA A 361 10.63 6.99 16.48
N ALA A 362 11.75 7.47 17.06
CA ALA A 362 13.06 7.60 16.42
C ALA A 362 14.16 7.59 17.49
N GLY A 363 15.33 7.04 17.14
CA GLY A 363 16.50 7.07 18.04
C GLY A 363 16.29 6.39 19.41
N GLY A 364 15.45 5.34 19.45
CA GLY A 364 15.17 4.61 20.69
C GLY A 364 14.20 5.33 21.65
N LYS A 365 13.55 6.39 21.19
CA LYS A 365 12.59 7.17 21.99
C LYS A 365 11.30 7.43 21.19
N TYR A 366 10.20 7.75 21.88
CA TYR A 366 8.94 8.13 21.24
C TYR A 366 8.27 9.31 21.92
N VAL A 367 7.41 9.97 21.13
CA VAL A 367 6.53 11.06 21.57
C VAL A 367 5.13 10.87 21.01
N PRO A 368 4.07 11.33 21.69
CA PRO A 368 2.75 11.45 21.09
C PRO A 368 2.75 12.57 20.04
N ILE A 369 1.98 12.36 18.98
CA ILE A 369 1.82 13.31 17.88
C ILE A 369 0.34 13.52 17.54
N LYS A 370 0.08 14.56 16.75
CA LYS A 370 -1.20 14.78 16.06
C LYS A 370 -0.98 14.70 14.57
N TRP A 371 -1.97 14.20 13.83
CA TRP A 371 -1.99 14.31 12.38
C TRP A 371 -3.24 15.08 11.93
N GLN A 372 -3.14 15.74 10.78
CA GLN A 372 -4.23 16.49 10.16
C GLN A 372 -4.16 16.37 8.66
N ARG A 373 -5.30 16.07 8.04
CA ARG A 373 -5.49 16.10 6.59
C ARG A 373 -6.87 16.68 6.31
N ASP A 374 -6.93 17.91 5.82
CA ASP A 374 -8.19 18.67 5.76
C ASP A 374 -9.15 18.12 4.71
N THR A 375 -8.63 17.79 3.54
CA THR A 375 -9.41 17.26 2.41
C THR A 375 -8.71 16.05 1.79
N ILE A 376 -9.39 15.39 0.86
CA ILE A 376 -8.84 14.27 0.10
C ILE A 376 -7.67 14.70 -0.81
N ASP A 377 -7.62 15.98 -1.19
CA ASP A 377 -6.57 16.54 -2.04
C ASP A 377 -5.40 17.13 -1.25
N SER A 378 -5.52 17.19 0.08
CA SER A 378 -4.47 17.70 0.95
C SER A 378 -3.46 16.61 1.30
N VAL A 379 -2.23 17.00 1.63
CA VAL A 379 -1.24 16.13 2.29
C VAL A 379 -1.62 15.90 3.76
N MET A 380 -1.13 14.82 4.35
CA MET A 380 -1.29 14.56 5.78
C MET A 380 -0.13 15.20 6.54
N ASN A 381 -0.40 16.25 7.28
CA ASN A 381 0.58 16.93 8.11
C ASN A 381 0.70 16.27 9.49
N TYR A 382 1.90 16.28 10.04
CA TYR A 382 2.20 15.73 11.36
C TYR A 382 2.70 16.85 12.27
N TYR A 383 2.23 16.84 13.51
CA TYR A 383 2.54 17.86 14.52
C TYR A 383 2.95 17.19 15.83
N ASP A 384 3.86 17.81 16.55
CA ASP A 384 4.17 17.43 17.91
C ASP A 384 3.00 17.77 18.87
N GLN A 385 3.16 17.39 20.14
CA GLN A 385 2.13 17.67 21.15
C GLN A 385 1.88 19.17 21.40
N ASN A 386 2.83 20.04 21.04
CA ASN A 386 2.72 21.48 21.18
C ASN A 386 2.10 22.15 19.95
N GLY A 387 1.83 21.39 18.88
CA GLY A 387 1.24 21.88 17.63
C GLY A 387 2.28 22.41 16.63
N SER A 388 3.57 22.21 16.88
CA SER A 388 4.63 22.53 15.92
C SER A 388 4.78 21.43 14.88
N PRO A 389 5.18 21.72 13.64
CA PRO A 389 5.46 20.70 12.64
C PRO A 389 6.46 19.64 13.17
N LEU A 390 6.15 18.37 12.92
CA LEU A 390 7.00 17.26 13.33
C LEU A 390 8.17 17.11 12.36
N PHE A 391 9.40 17.11 12.87
CA PHE A 391 10.60 16.82 12.09
C PHE A 391 11.03 15.36 12.29
N LEU A 392 11.13 14.63 11.18
CA LEU A 392 11.63 13.26 11.13
C LEU A 392 13.16 13.25 11.04
N ASN A 393 13.77 12.14 11.43
CA ASN A 393 15.18 11.89 11.16
C ASN A 393 15.38 11.48 9.68
N PRO A 394 16.50 11.87 9.04
CA PRO A 394 16.81 11.39 7.70
C PRO A 394 16.89 9.87 7.65
N GLY A 395 16.24 9.26 6.67
CA GLY A 395 16.17 7.82 6.47
C GLY A 395 14.77 7.33 6.14
N LYS A 396 14.59 6.02 6.12
CA LYS A 396 13.32 5.37 5.77
C LYS A 396 12.29 5.51 6.88
N THR A 397 11.04 5.59 6.47
CA THR A 397 9.91 5.73 7.40
C THR A 397 8.92 4.58 7.22
N PHE A 398 8.52 3.97 8.33
CA PHE A 398 7.37 3.09 8.38
C PHE A 398 6.18 3.82 8.98
N ILE A 399 5.01 3.72 8.34
CA ILE A 399 3.78 4.35 8.80
C ILE A 399 2.69 3.29 8.97
N SER A 400 2.27 3.07 10.20
CA SER A 400 1.13 2.21 10.51
C SER A 400 -0.15 3.05 10.55
N ILE A 401 -1.09 2.78 9.65
CA ILE A 401 -2.45 3.30 9.72
C ILE A 401 -3.27 2.32 10.55
N ALA A 402 -3.35 2.59 11.85
CA ALA A 402 -3.96 1.72 12.85
C ALA A 402 -5.38 2.21 13.23
N SER A 403 -6.24 1.29 13.64
CA SER A 403 -7.56 1.66 14.16
C SER A 403 -7.47 2.35 15.52
N THR A 404 -8.28 3.39 15.74
CA THR A 404 -8.48 3.96 17.08
C THR A 404 -8.89 2.90 18.10
N GLY A 405 -9.60 1.85 17.68
CA GLY A 405 -10.02 0.74 18.55
C GLY A 405 -8.89 -0.09 19.14
N ILE A 406 -7.68 -0.08 18.54
CA ILE A 406 -6.52 -0.82 19.07
C ILE A 406 -5.51 0.07 19.81
N MET A 407 -5.76 1.37 19.89
CA MET A 407 -4.79 2.34 20.46
C MET A 407 -4.28 1.90 21.84
N LYS A 408 -5.16 1.41 22.70
CA LYS A 408 -4.81 0.95 24.07
C LYS A 408 -4.03 -0.38 24.08
N ASN A 409 -4.01 -1.10 22.95
CA ASN A 409 -3.35 -2.39 22.82
C ASN A 409 -1.98 -2.27 22.17
N VAL A 410 -1.63 -1.09 21.64
CA VAL A 410 -0.28 -0.82 21.15
C VAL A 410 0.65 -0.73 22.34
N SER A 411 1.71 -1.53 22.32
CA SER A 411 2.74 -1.53 23.37
C SER A 411 3.99 -0.85 22.82
N ILE A 412 4.52 0.08 23.61
CA ILE A 412 5.79 0.77 23.35
C ILE A 412 6.62 0.66 24.64
N GLY A 413 7.79 0.02 24.55
CA GLY A 413 8.66 -0.27 25.69
C GLY A 413 10.12 -0.04 25.44
#